data_4f662e8a16f59cee5b6f421a91416f15
#
_entry.id   4f662e8a16f59cee5b6f421a91416f15
#
_cell.length_a   1.000
_cell.length_b   1.000
_cell.length_c   1.000
_cell.angle_alpha   90.00
_cell.angle_beta   90.00
_cell.angle_gamma   90.00
#
_symmetry.space_group_name_H-M   'P 1'
#
loop_
_entity.id
_entity.type
_entity.pdbx_description
1 polymer ?
#
loop_
_entity_poly.entity_id
_entity_poly.type
_entity_poly.pdbx_seq_one_letter_code
_entity_poly.pdbx_strand_id
1 'polypeptide(L)'
;MKHLICFFTLALPVTLQAANPSGEHLAYTVGCINCHHQTDKHIINAPPLVIVKAYSISEFRRLMKTGITKAGRDMASQGSVMGFVAKEQFSHLTDAEVAALYDFFTKEWTAARGIEEEKKIPVYFKQSQDEVKH
;
A
#
# COMPACT_ATOMS: atom_id res chain seq x y z
N MET A 1 -38.34 47.29 34.83
CA MET A 1 -37.29 47.15 33.82
C MET A 1 -36.79 45.71 33.85
N LYS A 2 -37.14 44.90 32.85
CA LYS A 2 -36.73 43.46 32.74
C LYS A 2 -35.60 43.39 31.73
N HIS A 3 -34.40 43.08 32.20
CA HIS A 3 -33.23 42.85 31.33
C HIS A 3 -33.30 41.45 30.71
N LEU A 4 -33.49 41.39 29.41
CA LEU A 4 -33.44 40.17 28.61
C LEU A 4 -31.97 39.93 28.27
N ILE A 5 -31.35 38.89 28.86
CA ILE A 5 -30.00 38.47 28.55
C ILE A 5 -30.10 37.45 27.41
N CYS A 6 -29.73 37.87 26.19
CA CYS A 6 -29.58 36.96 25.04
C CYS A 6 -28.26 36.18 25.19
N PHE A 7 -28.34 34.87 25.45
CA PHE A 7 -27.20 33.99 25.35
C PHE A 7 -26.95 33.65 23.87
N PHE A 8 -25.88 34.19 23.31
CA PHE A 8 -25.39 33.84 22.00
C PHE A 8 -24.53 32.56 22.14
N THR A 9 -25.09 31.40 21.85
CA THR A 9 -24.31 30.14 21.77
C THR A 9 -23.50 30.15 20.49
N LEU A 10 -22.20 30.39 20.59
CA LEU A 10 -21.25 30.20 19.50
C LEU A 10 -21.12 28.69 19.23
N ALA A 11 -21.78 28.19 18.18
CA ALA A 11 -21.54 26.85 17.68
C ALA A 11 -20.23 26.85 16.90
N LEU A 12 -19.15 26.32 17.49
CA LEU A 12 -17.90 26.07 16.80
C LEU A 12 -18.11 24.93 15.80
N PRO A 13 -17.73 25.09 14.51
CA PRO A 13 -17.78 23.98 13.56
C PRO A 13 -16.75 22.93 13.96
N VAL A 14 -17.22 21.76 14.37
CA VAL A 14 -16.38 20.57 14.54
C VAL A 14 -16.04 20.08 13.13
N THR A 15 -14.87 20.46 12.63
CA THR A 15 -14.33 19.86 11.41
C THR A 15 -13.92 18.42 11.74
N LEU A 16 -14.75 17.45 11.34
CA LEU A 16 -14.36 16.04 11.31
C LEU A 16 -13.28 15.88 10.25
N GLN A 17 -12.03 15.96 10.67
CA GLN A 17 -10.91 15.63 9.81
C GLN A 17 -10.84 14.11 9.77
N ALA A 18 -11.24 13.49 8.64
CA ALA A 18 -11.06 12.07 8.43
C ALA A 18 -9.57 11.74 8.59
N ALA A 19 -9.24 10.91 9.57
CA ALA A 19 -7.86 10.48 9.77
C ALA A 19 -7.42 9.71 8.52
N ASN A 20 -6.28 10.08 7.94
CA ASN A 20 -5.69 9.30 6.84
C ASN A 20 -5.44 7.86 7.33
N PRO A 21 -5.76 6.84 6.51
CA PRO A 21 -5.51 5.45 6.88
C PRO A 21 -4.03 5.23 7.15
N SER A 22 -3.71 4.36 8.11
CA SER A 22 -2.31 4.00 8.39
C SER A 22 -1.68 3.28 7.20
N GLY A 23 -0.36 3.37 7.05
CA GLY A 23 0.35 2.66 6.00
C GLY A 23 0.18 1.14 6.09
N GLU A 24 0.09 0.61 7.31
CA GLU A 24 -0.24 -0.79 7.55
C GLU A 24 -1.61 -1.16 6.99
N HIS A 25 -2.65 -0.42 7.36
CA HIS A 25 -4.00 -0.66 6.85
C HIS A 25 -4.05 -0.62 5.32
N LEU A 26 -3.39 0.38 4.73
CA LEU A 26 -3.29 0.49 3.27
C LEU A 26 -2.58 -0.72 2.64
N ALA A 27 -1.45 -1.18 3.20
CA ALA A 27 -0.70 -2.31 2.68
C ALA A 27 -1.54 -3.59 2.58
N TYR A 28 -2.43 -3.83 3.55
CA TYR A 28 -3.38 -4.94 3.50
C TYR A 28 -4.55 -4.66 2.55
N THR A 29 -5.14 -3.48 2.60
CA THR A 29 -6.34 -3.14 1.82
C THR A 29 -6.07 -3.11 0.32
N VAL A 30 -4.91 -2.54 -0.10
CA VAL A 30 -4.52 -2.50 -1.51
C VAL A 30 -3.81 -3.77 -1.98
N GLY A 31 -3.59 -4.74 -1.08
CA GLY A 31 -3.12 -6.08 -1.43
C GLY A 31 -1.62 -6.22 -1.69
N CYS A 32 -0.78 -5.29 -1.24
CA CYS A 32 0.67 -5.39 -1.43
C CYS A 32 1.24 -6.73 -0.94
N ILE A 33 0.78 -7.17 0.23
CA ILE A 33 1.25 -8.36 0.93
C ILE A 33 0.82 -9.66 0.20
N ASN A 34 -0.28 -9.62 -0.55
CA ASN A 34 -0.79 -10.78 -1.27
C ASN A 34 0.09 -11.22 -2.45
N CYS A 35 0.88 -10.28 -3.01
CA CYS A 35 1.73 -10.53 -4.17
C CYS A 35 3.22 -10.52 -3.83
N HIS A 36 3.62 -9.67 -2.86
CA HIS A 36 5.02 -9.45 -2.49
C HIS A 36 5.41 -10.29 -1.29
N HIS A 37 5.70 -11.57 -1.54
CA HIS A 37 6.11 -12.51 -0.51
C HIS A 37 7.59 -12.40 -0.16
N GLN A 38 8.00 -12.96 0.96
CA GLN A 38 9.38 -12.98 1.44
C GLN A 38 10.12 -14.26 1.02
N THR A 39 9.40 -15.34 0.74
CA THR A 39 9.99 -16.64 0.35
C THR A 39 9.73 -16.91 -1.13
N ASP A 40 10.48 -17.88 -1.73
CA ASP A 40 10.42 -18.19 -3.18
C ASP A 40 9.16 -18.94 -3.63
N LYS A 41 8.14 -19.02 -2.76
CA LYS A 41 6.89 -19.74 -3.04
C LYS A 41 5.84 -18.82 -3.67
N HIS A 42 6.14 -18.24 -4.83
CA HIS A 42 5.30 -17.20 -5.43
C HIS A 42 4.53 -17.67 -6.65
N ILE A 43 3.26 -17.28 -6.73
CA ILE A 43 2.45 -17.34 -7.96
C ILE A 43 2.90 -16.21 -8.92
N ILE A 44 3.34 -15.08 -8.36
CA ILE A 44 3.78 -13.90 -9.09
C ILE A 44 5.24 -13.64 -8.72
N ASN A 45 6.10 -13.47 -9.72
CA ASN A 45 7.51 -13.14 -9.51
C ASN A 45 7.66 -11.67 -9.06
N ALA A 46 7.21 -11.36 -7.84
CA ALA A 46 7.29 -10.06 -7.22
C ALA A 46 8.39 -10.03 -6.17
N PRO A 47 9.25 -9.00 -6.12
CA PRO A 47 10.30 -8.91 -5.11
C PRO A 47 9.70 -8.72 -3.72
N PRO A 48 10.37 -9.17 -2.65
CA PRO A 48 9.95 -8.93 -1.27
C PRO A 48 9.79 -7.44 -0.96
N LEU A 49 8.81 -7.07 -0.11
CA LEU A 49 8.51 -5.66 0.22
C LEU A 49 9.66 -4.91 0.89
N VAL A 50 10.64 -5.61 1.45
CA VAL A 50 11.86 -4.96 1.98
C VAL A 50 12.63 -4.18 0.91
N ILE A 51 12.40 -4.44 -0.39
CA ILE A 51 12.99 -3.68 -1.50
C ILE A 51 12.61 -2.20 -1.47
N VAL A 52 11.48 -1.85 -0.86
CA VAL A 52 11.03 -0.44 -0.74
C VAL A 52 12.08 0.41 -0.02
N LYS A 53 12.87 -0.17 0.88
CA LYS A 53 13.98 0.52 1.57
C LYS A 53 15.09 1.03 0.62
N ALA A 54 15.15 0.50 -0.59
CA ALA A 54 16.10 0.94 -1.62
C ALA A 54 15.59 2.12 -2.47
N TYR A 55 14.34 2.55 -2.27
CA TYR A 55 13.71 3.67 -2.97
C TYR A 55 13.71 4.92 -2.11
N SER A 56 13.88 6.09 -2.71
CA SER A 56 13.46 7.34 -2.09
C SER A 56 11.94 7.47 -2.16
N ILE A 57 11.37 8.35 -1.33
CA ILE A 57 9.91 8.61 -1.38
C ILE A 57 9.44 9.07 -2.76
N SER A 58 10.23 9.86 -3.48
CA SER A 58 9.88 10.33 -4.82
C SER A 58 9.91 9.22 -5.87
N GLU A 59 10.88 8.31 -5.79
CA GLU A 59 10.97 7.14 -6.66
C GLU A 59 9.83 6.14 -6.36
N PHE A 60 9.53 5.91 -5.08
CA PHE A 60 8.42 5.07 -4.67
C PHE A 60 7.08 5.65 -5.14
N ARG A 61 6.85 6.96 -4.97
CA ARG A 61 5.67 7.64 -5.49
C ARG A 61 5.53 7.48 -6.99
N ARG A 62 6.61 7.68 -7.75
CA ARG A 62 6.61 7.46 -9.20
C ARG A 62 6.23 6.02 -9.55
N LEU A 63 6.82 5.04 -8.89
CA LEU A 63 6.47 3.63 -9.08
C LEU A 63 5.00 3.37 -8.83
N MET A 64 4.47 3.82 -7.69
CA MET A 64 3.08 3.62 -7.30
C MET A 64 2.08 4.32 -8.23
N LYS A 65 2.41 5.51 -8.72
CA LYS A 65 1.49 6.31 -9.55
C LYS A 65 1.55 5.97 -11.04
N THR A 66 2.67 5.49 -11.53
CA THR A 66 2.91 5.36 -12.98
C THR A 66 3.40 3.99 -13.41
N GLY A 67 3.79 3.12 -12.49
CA GLY A 67 4.42 1.83 -12.79
C GLY A 67 5.87 1.96 -13.28
N ILE A 68 6.50 3.14 -13.16
CA ILE A 68 7.89 3.35 -13.59
C ILE A 68 8.83 3.09 -12.42
N THR A 69 9.74 2.13 -12.59
CA THR A 69 10.72 1.75 -11.57
C THR A 69 11.76 2.85 -11.32
N LYS A 70 12.56 2.68 -10.25
CA LYS A 70 13.73 3.51 -9.97
C LYS A 70 14.69 3.61 -11.17
N ALA A 71 14.91 2.52 -11.90
CA ALA A 71 15.75 2.46 -13.09
C ALA A 71 15.09 3.04 -14.36
N GLY A 72 13.90 3.65 -14.26
CA GLY A 72 13.20 4.24 -15.40
C GLY A 72 12.41 3.24 -16.27
N ARG A 73 12.34 1.98 -15.88
CA ARG A 73 11.63 0.94 -16.63
C ARG A 73 10.11 1.05 -16.42
N ASP A 74 9.34 1.17 -17.50
CA ASP A 74 7.87 1.09 -17.47
C ASP A 74 7.45 -0.39 -17.38
N MET A 75 6.94 -0.79 -16.23
CA MET A 75 6.55 -2.16 -15.95
C MET A 75 5.26 -2.56 -16.70
N ALA A 76 4.36 -1.63 -16.97
CA ALA A 76 3.13 -1.93 -17.70
C ALA A 76 3.41 -2.26 -19.17
N SER A 77 4.35 -1.54 -19.81
CA SER A 77 4.74 -1.83 -21.19
C SER A 77 5.40 -3.21 -21.35
N GLN A 78 5.87 -3.81 -20.25
CA GLN A 78 6.46 -5.15 -20.20
C GLN A 78 5.47 -6.23 -19.77
N GLY A 79 4.17 -5.92 -19.69
CA GLY A 79 3.14 -6.88 -19.28
C GLY A 79 3.18 -7.26 -17.79
N SER A 80 3.88 -6.49 -16.96
CA SER A 80 3.97 -6.77 -15.53
C SER A 80 2.65 -6.44 -14.82
N VAL A 81 2.17 -7.36 -13.97
CA VAL A 81 1.00 -7.16 -13.11
C VAL A 81 1.15 -5.90 -12.26
N MET A 82 2.34 -5.68 -11.68
CA MET A 82 2.58 -4.47 -10.86
C MET A 82 2.45 -3.18 -11.67
N GLY A 83 2.87 -3.18 -12.93
CA GLY A 83 2.71 -2.02 -13.81
C GLY A 83 1.25 -1.72 -14.12
N PHE A 84 0.44 -2.76 -14.35
CA PHE A 84 -0.99 -2.62 -14.54
C PHE A 84 -1.68 -2.10 -13.27
N VAL A 85 -1.43 -2.71 -12.12
CA VAL A 85 -2.01 -2.31 -10.83
C VAL A 85 -1.63 -0.87 -10.46
N ALA A 86 -0.40 -0.46 -10.75
CA ALA A 86 0.04 0.92 -10.52
C ALA A 86 -0.79 1.93 -11.34
N LYS A 87 -1.02 1.67 -12.61
CA LYS A 87 -1.78 2.57 -13.49
C LYS A 87 -3.28 2.57 -13.19
N GLU A 88 -3.87 1.41 -12.93
CA GLU A 88 -5.32 1.26 -12.82
C GLU A 88 -5.85 1.44 -11.39
N GLN A 89 -5.03 1.18 -10.37
CA GLN A 89 -5.47 1.24 -8.98
C GLN A 89 -4.67 2.23 -8.14
N PHE A 90 -3.34 2.10 -8.09
CA PHE A 90 -2.52 2.89 -7.18
C PHE A 90 -2.36 4.35 -7.64
N SER A 91 -2.58 4.65 -8.92
CA SER A 91 -2.66 6.02 -9.43
C SER A 91 -3.71 6.87 -8.69
N HIS A 92 -4.75 6.23 -8.14
CA HIS A 92 -5.81 6.89 -7.38
C HIS A 92 -5.47 7.17 -5.92
N LEU A 93 -4.43 6.54 -5.37
CA LEU A 93 -3.97 6.85 -4.02
C LEU A 93 -3.55 8.32 -3.92
N THR A 94 -3.89 8.98 -2.84
CA THR A 94 -3.39 10.32 -2.55
C THR A 94 -1.88 10.30 -2.25
N ASP A 95 -1.22 11.43 -2.31
CA ASP A 95 0.20 11.53 -1.95
C ASP A 95 0.44 11.22 -0.47
N ALA A 96 -0.53 11.53 0.39
CA ALA A 96 -0.48 11.18 1.81
C ALA A 96 -0.57 9.67 2.05
N GLU A 97 -1.42 8.96 1.32
CA GLU A 97 -1.54 7.50 1.38
C GLU A 97 -0.28 6.81 0.86
N VAL A 98 0.29 7.29 -0.25
CA VAL A 98 1.57 6.78 -0.75
C VAL A 98 2.70 7.02 0.26
N ALA A 99 2.73 8.19 0.91
CA ALA A 99 3.71 8.46 1.96
C ALA A 99 3.53 7.56 3.18
N ALA A 100 2.29 7.30 3.60
CA ALA A 100 2.00 6.38 4.70
C ALA A 100 2.45 4.94 4.39
N LEU A 101 2.21 4.45 3.17
CA LEU A 101 2.72 3.15 2.70
C LEU A 101 4.26 3.10 2.72
N TYR A 102 4.91 4.14 2.22
CA TYR A 102 6.37 4.23 2.21
C TYR A 102 6.94 4.18 3.63
N ASP A 103 6.38 4.96 4.54
CA ASP A 103 6.79 4.99 5.95
C ASP A 103 6.63 3.63 6.61
N PHE A 104 5.50 2.96 6.40
CA PHE A 104 5.26 1.62 6.90
C PHE A 104 6.31 0.62 6.40
N PHE A 105 6.56 0.56 5.08
CA PHE A 105 7.52 -0.41 4.52
C PHE A 105 8.98 -0.09 4.86
N THR A 106 9.33 1.16 5.07
CA THR A 106 10.71 1.54 5.40
C THR A 106 11.02 1.47 6.88
N LYS A 107 10.05 1.78 7.75
CA LYS A 107 10.25 1.92 9.21
C LYS A 107 9.79 0.68 9.99
N GLU A 108 8.69 0.05 9.57
CA GLU A 108 8.01 -0.99 10.36
C GLU A 108 8.10 -2.38 9.71
N TRP A 109 8.23 -2.47 8.38
CA TRP A 109 8.31 -3.74 7.67
C TRP A 109 9.70 -4.36 7.76
N THR A 110 9.76 -5.64 8.14
CA THR A 110 11.00 -6.43 8.20
C THR A 110 10.83 -7.74 7.40
N ALA A 111 11.94 -8.37 7.03
CA ALA A 111 11.90 -9.69 6.40
C ALA A 111 11.21 -10.72 7.30
N ALA A 112 11.47 -10.70 8.62
CA ALA A 112 10.82 -11.59 9.58
C ALA A 112 9.29 -11.38 9.60
N ARG A 113 8.83 -10.12 9.59
CA ARG A 113 7.40 -9.80 9.50
C ARG A 113 6.80 -10.33 8.20
N GLY A 114 7.50 -10.18 7.07
CA GLY A 114 7.05 -10.69 5.78
C GLY A 114 6.83 -12.20 5.79
N ILE A 115 7.73 -12.96 6.42
CA ILE A 115 7.60 -14.42 6.59
C ILE A 115 6.37 -14.78 7.45
N GLU A 116 6.13 -14.05 8.53
CA GLU A 116 4.96 -14.30 9.39
C GLU A 116 3.64 -13.97 8.67
N GLU A 117 3.59 -12.89 7.91
CA GLU A 117 2.40 -12.54 7.12
C GLU A 117 2.12 -13.57 6.03
N GLU A 118 3.16 -14.06 5.37
CA GLU A 118 3.05 -15.09 4.33
C GLU A 118 2.44 -16.40 4.85
N LYS A 119 2.67 -16.76 6.11
CA LYS A 119 2.05 -17.94 6.75
C LYS A 119 0.53 -17.82 6.87
N LYS A 120 0.01 -16.60 6.92
CA LYS A 120 -1.43 -16.31 7.05
C LYS A 120 -2.17 -16.42 5.72
N ILE A 121 -1.45 -16.49 4.59
CA ILE A 121 -2.06 -16.61 3.25
C ILE A 121 -2.74 -17.97 3.14
N PRO A 122 -4.03 -18.02 2.75
CA PRO A 122 -4.77 -19.27 2.68
C PRO A 122 -4.13 -20.31 1.75
N VAL A 123 -4.23 -21.58 2.14
CA VAL A 123 -3.58 -22.71 1.46
C VAL A 123 -4.05 -22.89 0.02
N TYR A 124 -5.27 -22.47 -0.33
CA TYR A 124 -5.80 -22.58 -1.70
C TYR A 124 -4.97 -21.79 -2.74
N PHE A 125 -4.32 -20.69 -2.34
CA PHE A 125 -3.35 -19.99 -3.20
C PHE A 125 -2.06 -20.79 -3.40
N LYS A 126 -1.76 -21.73 -2.50
CA LYS A 126 -0.57 -22.60 -2.58
C LYS A 126 -0.81 -23.83 -3.46
N GLN A 127 -2.03 -24.35 -3.49
CA GLN A 127 -2.38 -25.57 -4.24
C GLN A 127 -2.39 -25.37 -5.76
N SER A 128 -2.76 -24.17 -6.24
CA SER A 128 -2.78 -23.88 -7.68
C SER A 128 -1.39 -23.93 -8.33
N GLN A 129 -0.31 -23.94 -7.58
CA GLN A 129 1.06 -24.05 -8.11
C GLN A 129 1.47 -25.50 -8.42
N ASP A 130 0.92 -26.45 -7.70
CA ASP A 130 1.26 -27.87 -7.88
C ASP A 130 0.52 -28.46 -9.11
N GLU A 131 -0.65 -27.90 -9.47
CA GLU A 131 -1.44 -28.33 -10.63
C GLU A 131 -0.92 -27.78 -11.98
N VAL A 132 -0.15 -26.70 -11.99
CA VAL A 132 0.40 -26.10 -13.24
C VAL A 132 1.68 -26.81 -13.71
N LYS A 133 2.24 -27.75 -12.94
CA LYS A 133 3.48 -28.48 -13.28
C LYS A 133 3.27 -29.78 -14.04
N HIS A 134 2.05 -30.05 -14.53
CA HIS A 134 1.74 -31.24 -15.33
C HIS A 134 1.36 -30.91 -16.77
#